data_a7d268d1448ecc741e34db27aec2e636
#
_entry.id   a7d268d1448ecc741e34db27aec2e636
#
_cell.length_a   1.000
_cell.length_b   1.000
_cell.length_c   1.000
_cell.angle_alpha   90.00
_cell.angle_beta   90.00
_cell.angle_gamma   90.00
#
_symmetry.space_group_name_H-M   'P 1'
#
loop_
_entity.id
_entity.type
_entity.pdbx_description
1 polymer ?
#
loop_
_entity_poly.entity_id
_entity_poly.type
_entity_poly.pdbx_seq_one_letter_code
_entity_poly.pdbx_strand_id
1 'polypeptide(L)'
;MDLGAGYGGLTKFLLESFPNATAVCQDGSKEMAKLGGERMKNLAGRFEYVLCDFAEPGWSQTLKGPFEAVVSSIAIHNVGEPKIIQRIYEDVFPLVKTGGCFLNFDRHRPPIADQMQWLRGAGFADVQCFWQDENRAVFGGFKRA
;
A
#
# COMPACT_ATOMS: atom_id res chain seq x y z
N MET A 1 1.13 5.11 -5.07
CA MET A 1 0.79 5.39 -3.65
C MET A 1 1.44 4.35 -2.77
N ASP A 2 1.99 4.74 -1.62
CA ASP A 2 2.57 3.87 -0.60
C ASP A 2 1.66 3.86 0.63
N LEU A 3 1.07 2.71 0.95
CA LEU A 3 0.08 2.50 2.00
C LEU A 3 0.79 2.04 3.28
N GLY A 4 0.70 2.83 4.35
CA GLY A 4 1.47 2.63 5.56
C GLY A 4 2.95 2.92 5.35
N ALA A 5 3.25 4.04 4.71
CA ALA A 5 4.59 4.39 4.22
C ALA A 5 5.65 4.54 5.32
N GLY A 6 5.24 4.73 6.58
CA GLY A 6 6.16 4.95 7.69
C GLY A 6 7.10 6.13 7.41
N TYR A 7 8.38 5.93 7.62
CA TYR A 7 9.42 6.92 7.30
C TYR A 7 9.87 6.92 5.83
N GLY A 8 9.07 6.34 4.91
CA GLY A 8 9.26 6.46 3.47
C GLY A 8 10.34 5.57 2.85
N GLY A 9 10.69 4.45 3.48
CA GLY A 9 11.74 3.56 2.98
C GLY A 9 11.44 3.00 1.59
N LEU A 10 10.24 2.45 1.39
CA LEU A 10 9.81 1.93 0.09
C LEU A 10 9.62 3.06 -0.92
N THR A 11 8.95 4.14 -0.53
CA THR A 11 8.75 5.32 -1.40
C THR A 11 10.09 5.85 -1.92
N LYS A 12 11.09 6.02 -1.04
CA LYS A 12 12.41 6.50 -1.44
C LYS A 12 13.04 5.61 -2.50
N PHE A 13 13.04 4.30 -2.27
CA PHE A 13 13.56 3.31 -3.22
C PHE A 13 12.84 3.39 -4.58
N LEU A 14 11.52 3.48 -4.58
CA LEU A 14 10.72 3.58 -5.80
C LEU A 14 11.02 4.88 -6.56
N LEU A 15 11.07 6.01 -5.88
CA LEU A 15 11.35 7.30 -6.53
C LEU A 15 12.78 7.39 -7.09
N GLU A 16 13.76 6.77 -6.43
CA GLU A 16 15.12 6.67 -6.95
C GLU A 16 15.21 5.72 -8.16
N SER A 17 14.43 4.63 -8.16
CA SER A 17 14.38 3.65 -9.27
C SER A 17 13.59 4.15 -10.47
N PHE A 18 12.60 5.01 -10.27
CA PHE A 18 11.71 5.55 -11.31
C PHE A 18 11.75 7.08 -11.32
N PRO A 19 12.69 7.71 -12.08
CA PRO A 19 12.94 9.15 -12.01
C PRO A 19 11.74 10.04 -12.31
N ASN A 20 10.78 9.56 -13.11
CA ASN A 20 9.57 10.30 -13.49
C ASN A 20 8.36 10.02 -12.58
N ALA A 21 8.50 9.15 -11.59
CA ALA A 21 7.41 8.82 -10.69
C ALA A 21 7.21 9.90 -9.63
N THR A 22 5.98 10.02 -9.17
CA THR A 22 5.59 10.75 -7.96
C THR A 22 4.88 9.81 -7.00
N ALA A 23 4.83 10.14 -5.73
CA ALA A 23 4.24 9.28 -4.71
C ALA A 23 3.33 10.05 -3.77
N VAL A 24 2.23 9.41 -3.38
CA VAL A 24 1.45 9.75 -2.20
C VAL A 24 1.76 8.73 -1.13
N CYS A 25 2.27 9.19 0.01
CA CYS A 25 2.58 8.39 1.18
C CYS A 25 1.42 8.51 2.17
N GLN A 26 0.71 7.41 2.42
CA GLN A 26 -0.30 7.38 3.46
C GLN A 26 0.31 6.80 4.73
N ASP A 27 0.08 7.44 5.88
CA ASP A 27 0.42 6.92 7.19
C ASP A 27 -0.46 7.55 8.28
N GLY A 28 -0.72 6.82 9.37
CA GLY A 28 -1.46 7.33 10.52
C GLY A 28 -0.59 8.13 11.50
N SER A 29 0.74 8.04 11.39
CA SER A 29 1.68 8.66 12.31
C SER A 29 2.27 9.96 11.76
N LYS A 30 1.95 11.07 12.41
CA LYS A 30 2.55 12.37 12.11
C LYS A 30 4.07 12.38 12.30
N GLU A 31 4.57 11.63 13.27
CA GLU A 31 6.00 11.49 13.54
C GLU A 31 6.70 10.77 12.39
N MET A 32 6.14 9.66 11.90
CA MET A 32 6.68 8.93 10.76
C MET A 32 6.68 9.77 9.49
N ALA A 33 5.61 10.52 9.24
CA ALA A 33 5.54 11.45 8.12
C ALA A 33 6.63 12.53 8.18
N LYS A 34 6.90 13.07 9.37
CA LYS A 34 7.99 14.04 9.58
C LYS A 34 9.36 13.42 9.28
N LEU A 35 9.65 12.25 9.84
CA LEU A 35 10.89 11.51 9.59
C LEU A 35 11.07 11.17 8.11
N GLY A 36 9.98 10.76 7.44
CA GLY A 36 9.96 10.47 6.01
C GLY A 36 10.29 11.71 5.17
N GLY A 37 9.70 12.86 5.51
CA GLY A 37 10.00 14.14 4.86
C GLY A 37 11.47 14.53 4.98
N GLU A 38 12.06 14.37 6.16
CA GLU A 38 13.49 14.63 6.39
C GLU A 38 14.38 13.66 5.61
N ARG A 39 14.03 12.36 5.61
CA ARG A 39 14.76 11.31 4.89
C ARG A 39 14.76 11.49 3.39
N MET A 40 13.66 11.99 2.84
CA MET A 40 13.46 12.16 1.40
C MET A 40 13.58 13.62 0.94
N LYS A 41 14.23 14.49 1.71
CA LYS A 41 14.35 15.92 1.40
C LYS A 41 14.96 16.21 0.01
N ASN A 42 15.83 15.33 -0.48
CA ASN A 42 16.41 15.41 -1.83
C ASN A 42 15.43 15.04 -2.95
N LEU A 43 14.26 14.48 -2.61
CA LEU A 43 13.18 14.14 -3.50
C LEU A 43 11.96 15.07 -3.35
N ALA A 44 12.16 16.24 -2.71
CA ALA A 44 11.11 17.24 -2.49
C ALA A 44 10.39 17.59 -3.80
N GLY A 45 9.06 17.71 -3.73
CA GLY A 45 8.21 17.94 -4.90
C GLY A 45 7.80 16.69 -5.65
N ARG A 46 8.35 15.51 -5.30
CA ARG A 46 8.00 14.23 -5.91
C ARG A 46 7.18 13.32 -5.01
N PHE A 47 6.95 13.72 -3.76
CA PHE A 47 6.11 12.98 -2.82
C PHE A 47 5.32 13.94 -1.93
N GLU A 48 4.23 13.46 -1.40
CA GLU A 48 3.45 14.10 -0.32
C GLU A 48 2.98 13.06 0.70
N TYR A 49 2.81 13.47 1.95
CA TYR A 49 2.19 12.64 2.98
C TYR A 49 0.73 13.03 3.18
N VAL A 50 -0.14 12.02 3.27
CA VAL A 50 -1.53 12.14 3.69
C VAL A 50 -1.69 11.40 5.01
N LEU A 51 -2.05 12.13 6.06
CA LEU A 51 -2.24 11.58 7.40
C LEU A 51 -3.67 11.08 7.55
N CYS A 52 -3.83 9.76 7.55
CA CYS A 52 -5.08 9.06 7.88
C CYS A 52 -4.75 7.65 8.34
N ASP A 53 -5.62 7.08 9.18
CA ASP A 53 -5.48 5.70 9.64
C ASP A 53 -6.28 4.77 8.74
N PHE A 54 -5.63 3.86 8.02
CA PHE A 54 -6.32 2.91 7.14
C PHE A 54 -7.16 1.87 7.91
N ALA A 55 -6.98 1.74 9.22
CA ALA A 55 -7.86 0.93 10.05
C ALA A 55 -9.23 1.59 10.29
N GLU A 56 -9.35 2.89 10.11
CA GLU A 56 -10.61 3.62 10.28
C GLU A 56 -11.50 3.54 9.04
N PRO A 57 -12.85 3.47 9.20
CA PRO A 57 -13.77 3.53 8.06
C PRO A 57 -13.65 4.83 7.29
N GLY A 58 -13.70 4.75 5.96
CA GLY A 58 -13.71 5.94 5.08
C GLY A 58 -12.34 6.61 4.88
N TRP A 59 -11.26 6.04 5.39
CA TRP A 59 -9.89 6.57 5.24
C TRP A 59 -9.52 6.83 3.78
N SER A 60 -9.95 5.97 2.86
CA SER A 60 -9.63 6.07 1.43
C SER A 60 -10.21 7.31 0.76
N GLN A 61 -11.26 7.91 1.33
CA GLN A 61 -11.87 9.14 0.80
C GLN A 61 -10.98 10.38 0.98
N THR A 62 -9.98 10.31 1.84
CA THR A 62 -8.99 11.39 2.01
C THR A 62 -7.94 11.42 0.90
N LEU A 63 -7.87 10.37 0.09
CA LEU A 63 -6.87 10.18 -0.96
C LEU A 63 -7.41 10.58 -2.32
N LYS A 64 -6.59 11.28 -3.09
CA LYS A 64 -6.91 11.73 -4.45
C LYS A 64 -6.35 10.74 -5.47
N GLY A 65 -7.01 9.58 -5.60
CA GLY A 65 -6.71 8.59 -6.64
C GLY A 65 -7.42 8.88 -7.97
N PRO A 66 -7.41 7.94 -8.94
CA PRO A 66 -6.75 6.64 -8.83
C PRO A 66 -5.25 6.69 -9.13
N PHE A 67 -4.53 5.67 -8.64
CA PHE A 67 -3.07 5.53 -8.76
C PHE A 67 -2.72 4.38 -9.73
N GLU A 68 -1.63 4.51 -10.48
CA GLU A 68 -1.09 3.46 -11.35
C GLU A 68 -0.65 2.23 -10.55
N ALA A 69 -0.09 2.47 -9.36
CA ALA A 69 0.26 1.41 -8.42
C ALA A 69 -0.06 1.84 -6.98
N VAL A 70 -0.62 0.94 -6.22
CA VAL A 70 -0.70 1.02 -4.77
C VAL A 70 0.21 -0.06 -4.20
N VAL A 71 1.16 0.33 -3.37
CA VAL A 71 2.12 -0.58 -2.73
C VAL A 71 2.03 -0.47 -1.22
N SER A 72 2.40 -1.52 -0.51
CA SER A 72 2.50 -1.51 0.94
C SER A 72 3.69 -2.38 1.37
N SER A 73 4.35 -2.02 2.47
CA SER A 73 5.47 -2.79 3.01
C SER A 73 5.41 -2.87 4.53
N ILE A 74 5.22 -4.10 5.04
CA ILE A 74 5.26 -4.41 6.49
C ILE A 74 4.34 -3.47 7.30
N ALA A 75 3.14 -3.22 6.82
CA ALA A 75 2.22 -2.26 7.43
C ALA A 75 0.85 -2.88 7.78
N ILE A 76 0.20 -3.55 6.84
CA ILE A 76 -1.20 -3.98 6.97
C ILE A 76 -1.37 -5.03 8.09
N HIS A 77 -0.40 -5.92 8.28
CA HIS A 77 -0.45 -6.93 9.35
C HIS A 77 -0.56 -6.34 10.76
N ASN A 78 -0.12 -5.09 10.96
CA ASN A 78 -0.17 -4.41 12.27
C ASN A 78 -1.61 -4.14 12.75
N VAL A 79 -2.58 -4.13 11.84
CA VAL A 79 -4.00 -4.00 12.20
C VAL A 79 -4.47 -5.17 13.06
N GLY A 80 -3.98 -6.39 12.79
CA GLY A 80 -4.26 -7.58 13.58
C GLY A 80 -5.67 -8.18 13.43
N GLU A 81 -6.65 -7.41 12.97
CA GLU A 81 -8.05 -7.82 12.84
C GLU A 81 -8.35 -8.21 11.38
N PRO A 82 -8.63 -9.51 11.09
CA PRO A 82 -8.83 -10.00 9.72
C PRO A 82 -9.92 -9.26 8.93
N LYS A 83 -11.04 -8.91 9.57
CA LYS A 83 -12.14 -8.20 8.92
C LYS A 83 -11.75 -6.78 8.50
N ILE A 84 -10.91 -6.12 9.30
CA ILE A 84 -10.39 -4.79 8.96
C ILE A 84 -9.41 -4.90 7.79
N ILE A 85 -8.54 -5.90 7.79
CA ILE A 85 -7.60 -6.15 6.68
C ILE A 85 -8.35 -6.44 5.39
N GLN A 86 -9.39 -7.27 5.42
CA GLN A 86 -10.25 -7.52 4.26
C GLN A 86 -10.85 -6.21 3.73
N ARG A 87 -11.43 -5.38 4.61
CA ARG A 87 -11.98 -4.07 4.24
C ARG A 87 -10.91 -3.15 3.62
N ILE A 88 -9.68 -3.15 4.15
CA ILE A 88 -8.59 -2.36 3.56
C ILE A 88 -8.39 -2.75 2.09
N TYR A 89 -8.41 -4.03 1.74
CA TYR A 89 -8.28 -4.46 0.34
C TYR A 89 -9.47 -4.04 -0.53
N GLU A 90 -10.69 -4.05 0.04
CA GLU A 90 -11.89 -3.54 -0.63
C GLU A 90 -11.79 -2.01 -0.87
N ASP A 91 -11.28 -1.26 0.11
CA ASP A 91 -11.07 0.19 0.03
C ASP A 91 -9.92 0.57 -0.93
N VAL A 92 -8.91 -0.29 -1.08
CA VAL A 92 -7.78 -0.06 -2.00
C VAL A 92 -8.18 -0.26 -3.46
N PHE A 93 -9.10 -1.18 -3.77
CA PHE A 93 -9.46 -1.48 -5.15
C PHE A 93 -9.92 -0.26 -5.96
N PRO A 94 -10.81 0.62 -5.47
CA PRO A 94 -11.17 1.85 -6.20
C PRO A 94 -10.01 2.83 -6.36
N LEU A 95 -9.03 2.82 -5.46
CA LEU A 95 -7.85 3.69 -5.52
C LEU A 95 -6.86 3.26 -6.61
N VAL A 96 -6.94 2.04 -7.11
CA VAL A 96 -6.10 1.56 -8.21
C VAL A 96 -6.73 1.91 -9.55
N LYS A 97 -5.96 2.50 -10.45
CA LYS A 97 -6.36 2.81 -11.83
C LYS A 97 -6.59 1.52 -12.63
N THR A 98 -7.54 1.53 -13.56
CA THR A 98 -7.66 0.44 -14.54
C THR A 98 -6.33 0.24 -15.29
N GLY A 99 -5.86 -0.99 -15.34
CA GLY A 99 -4.53 -1.36 -15.82
C GLY A 99 -3.41 -1.28 -14.77
N GLY A 100 -3.72 -0.75 -13.59
CA GLY A 100 -2.79 -0.65 -12.48
C GLY A 100 -2.75 -1.89 -11.59
N CYS A 101 -1.95 -1.83 -10.52
CA CYS A 101 -1.75 -2.95 -9.60
C CYS A 101 -1.78 -2.54 -8.13
N PHE A 102 -2.05 -3.53 -7.28
CA PHE A 102 -1.76 -3.49 -5.86
C PHE A 102 -0.72 -4.56 -5.52
N LEU A 103 0.33 -4.18 -4.79
CA LEU A 103 1.38 -5.09 -4.32
C LEU A 103 1.62 -4.87 -2.83
N ASN A 104 1.61 -5.95 -2.06
CA ASN A 104 1.89 -5.95 -0.63
C ASN A 104 3.08 -6.86 -0.31
N PHE A 105 4.12 -6.30 0.31
CA PHE A 105 5.17 -7.05 0.98
C PHE A 105 4.85 -7.10 2.45
N ASP A 106 4.39 -8.26 2.95
CA ASP A 106 3.94 -8.34 4.33
C ASP A 106 4.16 -9.72 4.96
N ARG A 107 3.85 -9.82 6.25
CA ARG A 107 3.93 -11.06 7.02
C ARG A 107 2.79 -12.01 6.68
N HIS A 108 3.00 -13.31 6.95
CA HIS A 108 1.99 -14.36 6.83
C HIS A 108 0.90 -14.29 7.92
N ARG A 109 0.53 -13.11 8.37
CA ARG A 109 -0.48 -12.87 9.41
C ARG A 109 -1.46 -11.78 8.99
N PRO A 110 -2.68 -12.15 8.59
CA PRO A 110 -3.25 -13.50 8.38
C PRO A 110 -2.52 -14.33 7.32
N PRO A 111 -2.85 -15.63 7.17
CA PRO A 111 -2.25 -16.48 6.13
C PRO A 111 -2.37 -15.84 4.74
N ILE A 112 -1.34 -15.94 3.93
CA ILE A 112 -1.30 -15.32 2.58
C ILE A 112 -2.42 -15.82 1.67
N ALA A 113 -2.80 -17.10 1.80
CA ALA A 113 -3.92 -17.67 1.04
C ALA A 113 -5.23 -16.93 1.29
N ASP A 114 -5.53 -16.59 2.56
CA ASP A 114 -6.73 -15.83 2.93
C ASP A 114 -6.66 -14.41 2.39
N GLN A 115 -5.52 -13.75 2.54
CA GLN A 115 -5.30 -12.39 2.02
C GLN A 115 -5.46 -12.33 0.50
N MET A 116 -4.93 -13.31 -0.24
CA MET A 116 -5.12 -13.40 -1.70
C MET A 116 -6.58 -13.66 -2.07
N GLN A 117 -7.32 -14.44 -1.26
CA GLN A 117 -8.76 -14.63 -1.47
C GLN A 117 -9.54 -13.33 -1.28
N TRP A 118 -9.20 -12.53 -0.27
CA TRP A 118 -9.82 -11.21 -0.03
C TRP A 118 -9.51 -10.23 -1.16
N LEU A 119 -8.30 -10.25 -1.70
CA LEU A 119 -7.96 -9.44 -2.89
C LEU A 119 -8.82 -9.81 -4.10
N ARG A 120 -9.04 -11.12 -4.35
CA ARG A 120 -9.94 -11.58 -5.43
C ARG A 120 -11.38 -11.12 -5.15
N GLY A 121 -11.84 -11.25 -3.92
CA GLY A 121 -13.17 -10.77 -3.49
C GLY A 121 -13.37 -9.27 -3.67
N ALA A 122 -12.32 -8.48 -3.48
CA ALA A 122 -12.32 -7.03 -3.72
C ALA A 122 -12.36 -6.66 -5.22
N GLY A 123 -12.08 -7.59 -6.13
CA GLY A 123 -12.15 -7.39 -7.58
C GLY A 123 -10.81 -7.41 -8.30
N PHE A 124 -9.69 -7.65 -7.61
CA PHE A 124 -8.40 -7.79 -8.27
C PHE A 124 -8.33 -9.09 -9.09
N ALA A 125 -7.81 -8.98 -10.30
CA ALA A 125 -7.51 -10.09 -11.20
C ALA A 125 -6.04 -10.51 -11.07
N ASP A 126 -5.72 -11.71 -11.58
CA ASP A 126 -4.35 -12.26 -11.63
C ASP A 126 -3.63 -12.21 -10.26
N VAL A 127 -4.40 -12.42 -9.19
CA VAL A 127 -3.89 -12.39 -7.81
C VAL A 127 -2.95 -13.57 -7.59
N GLN A 128 -1.70 -13.26 -7.26
CA GLN A 128 -0.67 -14.26 -7.05
C GLN A 128 0.36 -13.82 -5.98
N CYS A 129 1.10 -14.79 -5.47
CA CYS A 129 2.29 -14.58 -4.67
C CYS A 129 3.51 -14.57 -5.60
N PHE A 130 4.23 -13.46 -5.62
CA PHE A 130 5.40 -13.26 -6.48
C PHE A 130 6.69 -13.76 -5.83
N TRP A 131 6.73 -13.73 -4.50
CA TRP A 131 7.85 -14.16 -3.68
C TRP A 131 7.39 -14.45 -2.26
N GLN A 132 8.03 -15.43 -1.60
CA GLN A 132 7.81 -15.68 -0.17
C GLN A 132 9.03 -16.34 0.48
N ASP A 133 9.18 -16.09 1.78
CA ASP A 133 10.02 -16.84 2.70
C ASP A 133 9.16 -17.44 3.82
N GLU A 134 9.79 -17.93 4.90
CA GLU A 134 9.06 -18.53 6.04
C GLU A 134 8.11 -17.56 6.76
N ASN A 135 8.38 -16.25 6.71
CA ASN A 135 7.69 -15.24 7.51
C ASN A 135 6.99 -14.16 6.69
N ARG A 136 7.38 -13.95 5.43
CA ARG A 136 6.95 -12.82 4.60
C ARG A 136 6.68 -13.24 3.17
N ALA A 137 5.84 -12.47 2.49
CA ALA A 137 5.55 -12.65 1.07
C ALA A 137 5.37 -11.31 0.36
N VAL A 138 5.63 -11.32 -0.94
CA VAL A 138 5.17 -10.28 -1.88
C VAL A 138 4.00 -10.87 -2.65
N PHE A 139 2.84 -10.28 -2.52
CA PHE A 139 1.63 -10.74 -3.19
C PHE A 139 0.77 -9.55 -3.61
N GLY A 140 -0.14 -9.77 -4.52
CA GLY A 140 -1.01 -8.72 -5.02
C GLY A 140 -1.76 -9.13 -6.27
N GLY A 141 -2.33 -8.14 -6.96
CA GLY A 141 -3.12 -8.35 -8.16
C GLY A 141 -3.28 -7.08 -8.98
N PHE A 142 -3.98 -7.21 -10.10
CA PHE A 142 -4.17 -6.15 -11.07
C PHE A 142 -5.64 -5.75 -11.17
N LYS A 143 -5.89 -4.46 -11.45
CA LYS A 143 -7.24 -4.01 -11.79
C LYS A 143 -7.41 -4.05 -13.32
N ARG A 144 -8.20 -4.99 -13.79
CA ARG A 144 -8.55 -5.13 -15.20
C ARG A 144 -9.74 -4.24 -15.56
N ALA A 145 -9.92 -4.03 -16.86
CA ALA A 145 -11.10 -3.34 -17.40
C ALA A 145 -12.38 -4.17 -17.17
#